data_dc4a5f00c4e41d2a51af88e8e0258da9
#
_entry.id   dc4a5f00c4e41d2a51af88e8e0258da9
#
_cell.length_a   1.000
_cell.length_b   1.000
_cell.length_c   1.000
_cell.angle_alpha   90.00
_cell.angle_beta   90.00
_cell.angle_gamma   90.00
#
_symmetry.space_group_name_H-M   'P 1'
#
loop_
_entity.id
_entity.type
_entity.pdbx_description
1 polymer ?
#
loop_
_entity_poly.entity_id
_entity_poly.type
_entity_poly.pdbx_seq_one_letter_code
_entity_poly.pdbx_strand_id
1 'polypeptide(L)'
;MFKPVKHLIQQSLCLPLLTLSMVMPASAAAPYQAIDYVDAEFAVSYNQAAAGGTAKLTIRQQHNHYDVNFNIQHSLLKARQQAHFSAKGCDITPQSYSASTEATFKGKSQEKLSFNWADKIATRQDNKDGDTSFQLTQAYYDPISLYFKARCDLMAGKQQLSYPLIYKGKESTHRYQVVGTEKVNTGMGEFEALVVERQRRNKNRRTTFYVAPALDYLIVKIEHRESSLATVSMTLKRMDYRLK
;
A
#
# COMPACT_ATOMS: atom_id res chain seq x y z
N MET A 1 -0.83 36.46 -86.28
CA MET A 1 0.29 36.97 -85.45
C MET A 1 0.11 36.40 -84.01
N PHE A 2 0.61 35.18 -83.81
CA PHE A 2 0.44 34.43 -82.53
C PHE A 2 1.75 34.44 -81.76
N LYS A 3 1.70 34.89 -80.50
CA LYS A 3 2.83 34.78 -79.55
C LYS A 3 2.67 33.50 -78.72
N PRO A 4 3.73 32.74 -78.48
CA PRO A 4 3.66 31.56 -77.63
C PRO A 4 3.78 31.89 -76.10
N VAL A 5 2.93 31.24 -75.31
CA VAL A 5 2.94 31.26 -73.83
C VAL A 5 4.01 30.28 -73.31
N LYS A 6 4.93 30.77 -72.53
CA LYS A 6 5.95 29.97 -71.84
C LYS A 6 5.32 29.34 -70.56
N HIS A 7 5.28 28.00 -70.47
CA HIS A 7 4.98 27.28 -69.24
C HIS A 7 6.16 27.35 -68.31
N LEU A 8 5.94 27.94 -67.13
CA LEU A 8 6.82 27.83 -65.97
C LEU A 8 6.52 26.53 -65.26
N ILE A 9 7.49 25.60 -65.22
CA ILE A 9 7.43 24.38 -64.45
C ILE A 9 7.90 24.74 -63.01
N GLN A 10 6.95 24.75 -62.09
CA GLN A 10 7.21 24.94 -60.65
C GLN A 10 7.59 23.58 -60.02
N GLN A 11 8.89 23.39 -59.78
CA GLN A 11 9.37 22.20 -59.05
C GLN A 11 9.05 22.35 -57.57
N SER A 12 8.11 21.54 -57.11
CA SER A 12 7.75 21.43 -55.72
C SER A 12 8.79 20.56 -55.01
N LEU A 13 9.63 21.18 -54.16
CA LEU A 13 10.60 20.49 -53.32
C LEU A 13 9.83 19.89 -52.11
N CYS A 14 9.54 18.58 -52.14
CA CYS A 14 9.07 17.85 -50.97
C CYS A 14 10.25 17.56 -50.06
N LEU A 15 10.35 18.30 -48.94
CA LEU A 15 11.22 17.94 -47.82
C LEU A 15 10.57 16.78 -47.04
N PRO A 16 11.28 15.66 -46.78
CA PRO A 16 10.76 14.64 -45.89
C PRO A 16 10.90 15.13 -44.45
N LEU A 17 9.75 15.24 -43.73
CA LEU A 17 9.72 15.43 -42.28
C LEU A 17 10.25 14.15 -41.64
N LEU A 18 11.50 14.17 -41.12
CA LEU A 18 12.01 13.15 -40.20
C LEU A 18 11.30 13.30 -38.87
N THR A 19 10.30 12.45 -38.61
CA THR A 19 9.73 12.30 -37.27
C THR A 19 10.71 11.56 -36.39
N LEU A 20 11.38 12.30 -35.50
CA LEU A 20 12.24 11.76 -34.48
C LEU A 20 11.36 11.11 -33.41
N SER A 21 11.14 9.79 -33.51
CA SER A 21 10.45 9.02 -32.49
C SER A 21 11.31 8.98 -31.23
N MET A 22 10.98 9.79 -30.22
CA MET A 22 11.56 9.67 -28.88
C MET A 22 11.12 8.32 -28.27
N VAL A 23 12.00 7.33 -28.35
CA VAL A 23 11.88 6.11 -27.55
C VAL A 23 12.18 6.50 -26.10
N MET A 24 11.13 6.66 -25.29
CA MET A 24 11.31 6.78 -23.84
C MET A 24 11.91 5.47 -23.33
N PRO A 25 13.02 5.50 -22.60
CA PRO A 25 13.54 4.29 -21.98
C PRO A 25 12.49 3.74 -21.01
N ALA A 26 12.09 2.49 -21.19
CA ALA A 26 11.27 1.77 -20.23
C ALA A 26 12.07 1.76 -18.91
N SER A 27 11.53 2.39 -17.87
CA SER A 27 12.13 2.34 -16.53
C SER A 27 12.20 0.89 -16.10
N ALA A 28 13.39 0.34 -15.98
CA ALA A 28 13.58 -1.01 -15.46
C ALA A 28 13.01 -1.06 -14.04
N ALA A 29 12.16 -2.06 -13.76
CA ALA A 29 11.65 -2.29 -12.42
C ALA A 29 12.83 -2.44 -11.44
N ALA A 30 12.77 -1.73 -10.31
CA ALA A 30 13.80 -1.84 -9.29
C ALA A 30 13.86 -3.29 -8.76
N PRO A 31 15.06 -3.87 -8.56
CA PRO A 31 15.18 -5.21 -8.02
C PRO A 31 14.55 -5.26 -6.61
N TYR A 32 13.84 -6.35 -6.31
CA TYR A 32 13.29 -6.54 -4.98
C TYR A 32 14.42 -6.60 -3.94
N GLN A 33 14.31 -5.77 -2.92
CA GLN A 33 15.16 -5.82 -1.74
C GLN A 33 14.31 -6.16 -0.51
N ALA A 34 14.74 -7.17 0.23
CA ALA A 34 14.06 -7.59 1.44
C ALA A 34 14.24 -6.54 2.55
N ILE A 35 13.21 -6.26 3.30
CA ILE A 35 13.32 -5.42 4.50
C ILE A 35 13.97 -6.26 5.60
N ASP A 36 15.10 -5.81 6.14
CA ASP A 36 15.75 -6.41 7.31
C ASP A 36 15.07 -5.93 8.60
N TYR A 37 14.99 -4.62 8.78
CA TYR A 37 14.20 -4.02 9.84
C TYR A 37 13.60 -2.67 9.44
N VAL A 38 12.55 -2.28 10.14
CA VAL A 38 11.99 -0.92 10.15
C VAL A 38 11.58 -0.56 11.58
N ASP A 39 11.96 0.64 12.01
CA ASP A 39 11.44 1.33 13.18
C ASP A 39 10.90 2.69 12.75
N ALA A 40 9.58 2.81 12.60
CA ALA A 40 8.95 4.03 12.12
C ALA A 40 7.95 4.58 13.15
N GLU A 41 7.92 5.90 13.28
CA GLU A 41 6.95 6.64 14.07
C GLU A 41 6.19 7.61 13.17
N PHE A 42 4.87 7.63 13.34
CA PHE A 42 3.95 8.50 12.60
C PHE A 42 3.23 9.43 13.57
N ALA A 43 3.07 10.68 13.17
CA ALA A 43 2.16 11.63 13.81
C ALA A 43 0.72 11.33 13.37
N VAL A 44 -0.20 11.27 14.32
CA VAL A 44 -1.63 11.06 14.05
C VAL A 44 -2.34 12.41 14.04
N SER A 45 -3.16 12.65 13.03
CA SER A 45 -4.02 13.81 12.95
C SER A 45 -5.48 13.41 12.67
N TYR A 46 -6.41 14.25 13.12
CA TYR A 46 -7.83 14.11 12.86
C TYR A 46 -8.33 15.40 12.20
N ASN A 47 -8.96 15.27 11.03
CA ASN A 47 -9.39 16.41 10.20
C ASN A 47 -8.29 17.48 10.03
N GLN A 48 -7.05 17.03 9.78
CA GLN A 48 -5.84 17.85 9.62
C GLN A 48 -5.34 18.54 10.91
N ALA A 49 -6.09 18.53 11.99
CA ALA A 49 -5.61 19.00 13.29
C ALA A 49 -4.76 17.93 13.97
N ALA A 50 -3.68 18.33 14.64
CA ALA A 50 -2.86 17.42 15.42
C ALA A 50 -3.73 16.76 16.51
N ALA A 51 -3.83 15.44 16.46
CA ALA A 51 -4.69 14.69 17.37
C ALA A 51 -3.98 14.27 18.68
N GLY A 52 -2.69 14.63 18.83
CA GLY A 52 -1.89 14.26 20.02
C GLY A 52 -1.58 12.76 20.13
N GLY A 53 -1.83 11.98 19.07
CA GLY A 53 -1.57 10.55 19.01
C GLY A 53 -0.30 10.20 18.24
N THR A 54 0.20 8.99 18.48
CA THR A 54 1.34 8.41 17.75
C THR A 54 0.97 7.05 17.20
N ALA A 55 1.53 6.71 16.03
CA ALA A 55 1.53 5.36 15.53
C ALA A 55 2.97 4.87 15.37
N LYS A 56 3.24 3.62 15.73
CA LYS A 56 4.56 3.00 15.60
C LYS A 56 4.46 1.73 14.79
N LEU A 57 5.35 1.60 13.80
CA LEU A 57 5.55 0.40 13.01
C LEU A 57 6.92 -0.17 13.33
N THR A 58 6.97 -1.45 13.68
CA THR A 58 8.23 -2.19 13.78
C THR A 58 8.16 -3.40 12.88
N ILE A 59 9.19 -3.62 12.08
CA ILE A 59 9.39 -4.79 11.24
C ILE A 59 10.72 -5.41 11.63
N ARG A 60 10.75 -6.72 11.83
CA ARG A 60 11.97 -7.49 12.07
C ARG A 60 11.96 -8.72 11.17
N GLN A 61 13.08 -8.94 10.49
CA GLN A 61 13.27 -10.13 9.68
C GLN A 61 14.35 -11.02 10.28
N GLN A 62 14.02 -12.30 10.47
CA GLN A 62 14.98 -13.35 10.80
C GLN A 62 14.88 -14.45 9.76
N HIS A 63 15.94 -14.65 8.98
CA HIS A 63 15.95 -15.54 7.81
C HIS A 63 14.85 -15.13 6.81
N ASN A 64 13.81 -15.96 6.65
CA ASN A 64 12.67 -15.68 5.78
C ASN A 64 11.39 -15.34 6.56
N HIS A 65 11.48 -15.19 7.89
CA HIS A 65 10.33 -14.89 8.74
C HIS A 65 10.31 -13.41 9.11
N TYR A 66 9.12 -12.85 9.12
CA TYR A 66 8.86 -11.47 9.48
C TYR A 66 7.94 -11.39 10.69
N ASP A 67 8.35 -10.58 11.64
CA ASP A 67 7.55 -10.14 12.78
C ASP A 67 7.23 -8.66 12.60
N VAL A 68 5.95 -8.34 12.48
CA VAL A 68 5.50 -6.97 12.26
C VAL A 68 4.53 -6.55 13.34
N ASN A 69 4.80 -5.39 13.94
CA ASN A 69 3.92 -4.78 14.94
C ASN A 69 3.55 -3.37 14.49
N PHE A 70 2.26 -3.07 14.50
CA PHE A 70 1.74 -1.74 14.26
C PHE A 70 0.83 -1.32 15.42
N ASN A 71 1.20 -0.23 16.10
CA ASN A 71 0.53 0.24 17.29
C ASN A 71 0.12 1.70 17.13
N ILE A 72 -1.14 2.01 17.43
CA ILE A 72 -1.68 3.37 17.48
C ILE A 72 -2.03 3.67 18.94
N GLN A 73 -1.54 4.81 19.43
CA GLN A 73 -1.85 5.32 20.75
C GLN A 73 -2.41 6.73 20.66
N HIS A 74 -3.66 6.86 21.04
CA HIS A 74 -4.37 8.12 21.16
C HIS A 74 -5.29 8.06 22.39
N SER A 75 -5.63 9.20 23.00
CA SER A 75 -6.48 9.23 24.19
C SER A 75 -7.83 8.52 24.03
N LEU A 76 -8.42 8.58 22.83
CA LEU A 76 -9.72 7.98 22.52
C LEU A 76 -9.64 6.62 21.82
N LEU A 77 -8.44 6.20 21.38
CA LEU A 77 -8.25 4.99 20.58
C LEU A 77 -6.86 4.40 20.81
N LYS A 78 -6.83 3.15 21.25
CA LYS A 78 -5.63 2.32 21.20
C LYS A 78 -5.88 1.17 20.24
N ALA A 79 -4.97 0.96 19.30
CA ALA A 79 -5.05 -0.16 18.38
C ALA A 79 -3.68 -0.83 18.25
N ARG A 80 -3.68 -2.16 18.22
CA ARG A 80 -2.49 -2.96 18.00
C ARG A 80 -2.78 -4.00 16.95
N GLN A 81 -1.86 -4.13 16.01
CA GLN A 81 -1.88 -5.20 15.01
C GLN A 81 -0.51 -5.86 15.00
N GLN A 82 -0.50 -7.18 14.91
CA GLN A 82 0.71 -7.98 14.79
C GLN A 82 0.51 -9.02 13.69
N ALA A 83 1.55 -9.27 12.92
CA ALA A 83 1.55 -10.33 11.92
C ALA A 83 2.88 -11.08 11.94
N HIS A 84 2.78 -12.39 11.75
CA HIS A 84 3.90 -13.28 11.50
C HIS A 84 3.67 -13.93 10.14
N PHE A 85 4.66 -13.89 9.28
CA PHE A 85 4.61 -14.50 7.96
C PHE A 85 6.02 -14.86 7.48
N SER A 86 6.11 -15.74 6.52
CA SER A 86 7.35 -15.98 5.79
C SER A 86 7.30 -15.31 4.41
N ALA A 87 8.48 -14.91 3.92
CA ALA A 87 8.63 -14.37 2.59
C ALA A 87 9.90 -14.90 1.92
N LYS A 88 9.74 -15.41 0.70
CA LYS A 88 10.84 -15.78 -0.19
C LYS A 88 10.73 -14.91 -1.44
N GLY A 89 11.50 -13.82 -1.48
CA GLY A 89 11.26 -12.77 -2.46
C GLY A 89 9.85 -12.20 -2.29
N CYS A 90 9.06 -12.24 -3.34
CA CYS A 90 7.67 -11.75 -3.37
C CYS A 90 6.60 -12.83 -3.07
N ASP A 91 7.02 -14.03 -2.70
CA ASP A 91 6.12 -15.10 -2.24
C ASP A 91 5.91 -14.93 -0.74
N ILE A 92 4.79 -14.34 -0.37
CA ILE A 92 4.41 -14.01 1.01
C ILE A 92 3.43 -15.07 1.50
N THR A 93 3.78 -15.74 2.61
CA THR A 93 2.96 -16.80 3.23
C THR A 93 2.61 -16.41 4.67
N PRO A 94 1.39 -15.89 4.91
CA PRO A 94 0.91 -15.57 6.25
C PRO A 94 0.90 -16.79 7.17
N GLN A 95 1.23 -16.59 8.46
CA GLN A 95 1.18 -17.61 9.49
C GLN A 95 0.19 -17.24 10.58
N SER A 96 0.24 -16.01 11.06
CA SER A 96 -0.73 -15.50 12.02
C SER A 96 -0.86 -13.99 11.95
N TYR A 97 -2.05 -13.53 12.30
CA TYR A 97 -2.37 -12.11 12.46
C TYR A 97 -3.21 -11.93 13.72
N SER A 98 -2.97 -10.88 14.46
CA SER A 98 -3.83 -10.47 15.56
C SER A 98 -4.09 -8.98 15.52
N ALA A 99 -5.29 -8.59 15.92
CA ALA A 99 -5.68 -7.20 16.08
C ALA A 99 -6.42 -7.00 17.39
N SER A 100 -6.09 -5.92 18.08
CA SER A 100 -6.85 -5.44 19.23
C SER A 100 -7.13 -3.96 19.08
N THR A 101 -8.34 -3.56 19.44
CA THR A 101 -8.76 -2.16 19.44
C THR A 101 -9.50 -1.87 20.72
N GLU A 102 -9.14 -0.79 21.40
CA GLU A 102 -9.83 -0.25 22.55
C GLU A 102 -10.21 1.20 22.24
N ALA A 103 -11.50 1.48 22.16
CA ALA A 103 -12.03 2.79 21.88
C ALA A 103 -13.01 3.21 22.96
N THR A 104 -12.93 4.46 23.42
CA THR A 104 -13.69 5.00 24.56
C THR A 104 -15.19 4.73 24.45
N PHE A 105 -15.76 4.79 23.26
CA PHE A 105 -17.22 4.63 23.06
C PHE A 105 -17.62 3.28 22.44
N LYS A 106 -16.67 2.45 22.01
CA LYS A 106 -16.96 1.16 21.34
C LYS A 106 -16.44 -0.05 22.12
N GLY A 107 -15.78 0.18 23.24
CA GLY A 107 -15.19 -0.87 24.07
C GLY A 107 -14.02 -1.56 23.38
N LYS A 108 -13.69 -2.76 23.85
CA LYS A 108 -12.56 -3.56 23.40
C LYS A 108 -12.98 -4.64 22.41
N SER A 109 -12.24 -4.78 21.31
CA SER A 109 -12.35 -5.91 20.38
C SER A 109 -10.99 -6.55 20.19
N GLN A 110 -10.97 -7.87 20.03
CA GLN A 110 -9.76 -8.64 19.79
C GLN A 110 -10.07 -9.74 18.78
N GLU A 111 -9.24 -9.89 17.76
CA GLU A 111 -9.27 -11.01 16.85
C GLU A 111 -7.87 -11.62 16.68
N LYS A 112 -7.83 -12.92 16.45
CA LYS A 112 -6.63 -13.67 16.10
C LYS A 112 -6.96 -14.57 14.92
N LEU A 113 -6.14 -14.50 13.88
CA LEU A 113 -6.24 -15.31 12.67
C LEU A 113 -4.99 -16.17 12.57
N SER A 114 -5.14 -17.47 12.37
CA SER A 114 -4.04 -18.42 12.18
C SER A 114 -4.24 -19.16 10.86
N PHE A 115 -3.15 -19.33 10.08
CA PHE A 115 -3.15 -19.99 8.80
C PHE A 115 -2.41 -21.33 8.90
N ASN A 116 -3.12 -22.42 8.70
CA ASN A 116 -2.54 -23.76 8.55
C ASN A 116 -2.57 -24.15 7.08
N TRP A 117 -1.48 -23.92 6.39
CA TRP A 117 -1.36 -24.19 4.95
C TRP A 117 -1.29 -25.67 4.62
N ALA A 118 -0.81 -26.52 5.54
CA ALA A 118 -0.76 -27.97 5.34
C ALA A 118 -2.18 -28.54 5.28
N ASP A 119 -3.03 -28.15 6.21
CA ASP A 119 -4.44 -28.58 6.27
C ASP A 119 -5.35 -27.71 5.40
N LYS A 120 -4.80 -26.64 4.79
CA LYS A 120 -5.55 -25.66 3.99
C LYS A 120 -6.72 -25.01 4.75
N ILE A 121 -6.51 -24.70 6.01
CA ILE A 121 -7.52 -24.08 6.89
C ILE A 121 -6.93 -22.83 7.54
N ALA A 122 -7.71 -21.75 7.57
CA ALA A 122 -7.47 -20.63 8.47
C ALA A 122 -8.53 -20.59 9.55
N THR A 123 -8.13 -20.33 10.79
CA THR A 123 -9.05 -20.19 11.93
C THR A 123 -8.98 -18.78 12.49
N ARG A 124 -10.15 -18.18 12.72
CA ARG A 124 -10.28 -16.88 13.37
C ARG A 124 -10.95 -17.07 14.73
N GLN A 125 -10.34 -16.52 15.75
CA GLN A 125 -10.90 -16.36 17.10
C GLN A 125 -11.24 -14.88 17.28
N ASP A 126 -12.46 -14.59 17.73
CA ASP A 126 -12.91 -13.22 17.95
C ASP A 126 -13.75 -13.14 19.23
N ASN A 127 -13.45 -12.16 20.08
CA ASN A 127 -14.11 -12.02 21.38
C ASN A 127 -15.55 -11.45 21.31
N LYS A 128 -16.01 -11.03 20.13
CA LYS A 128 -17.37 -10.50 19.94
C LYS A 128 -18.24 -11.38 19.03
N ASP A 129 -17.64 -11.83 17.91
CA ASP A 129 -18.38 -12.52 16.85
C ASP A 129 -18.20 -14.05 16.90
N GLY A 130 -17.37 -14.56 17.84
CA GLY A 130 -17.05 -15.97 17.97
C GLY A 130 -16.04 -16.48 16.92
N ASP A 131 -15.78 -17.78 16.97
CA ASP A 131 -14.76 -18.43 16.17
C ASP A 131 -15.30 -18.79 14.78
N THR A 132 -14.45 -18.67 13.75
CA THR A 132 -14.80 -18.96 12.35
C THR A 132 -13.64 -19.67 11.67
N SER A 133 -13.93 -20.61 10.77
CA SER A 133 -12.93 -21.29 9.94
C SER A 133 -13.15 -21.00 8.46
N PHE A 134 -12.06 -20.98 7.68
CA PHE A 134 -12.05 -20.69 6.25
C PHE A 134 -11.20 -21.75 5.52
N GLN A 135 -11.66 -22.20 4.37
CA GLN A 135 -10.86 -23.04 3.48
C GLN A 135 -9.86 -22.19 2.69
N LEU A 136 -8.58 -22.54 2.73
CA LEU A 136 -7.55 -21.87 1.97
C LEU A 136 -7.47 -22.45 0.54
N THR A 137 -8.34 -21.98 -0.34
CA THR A 137 -8.43 -22.40 -1.74
C THR A 137 -7.45 -21.67 -2.66
N GLN A 138 -6.82 -20.61 -2.18
CA GLN A 138 -5.86 -19.78 -2.89
C GLN A 138 -4.92 -19.08 -1.88
N ALA A 139 -3.99 -18.26 -2.35
CA ALA A 139 -3.18 -17.43 -1.48
C ALA A 139 -4.03 -16.32 -0.84
N TYR A 140 -4.32 -16.46 0.44
CA TYR A 140 -4.98 -15.42 1.26
C TYR A 140 -3.96 -14.64 2.07
N TYR A 141 -4.28 -13.39 2.34
CA TYR A 141 -3.46 -12.48 3.14
C TYR A 141 -4.25 -11.96 4.35
N ASP A 142 -3.53 -11.51 5.36
CA ASP A 142 -4.01 -10.59 6.39
C ASP A 142 -3.65 -9.13 6.00
N PRO A 143 -4.17 -8.11 6.71
CA PRO A 143 -3.93 -6.70 6.36
C PRO A 143 -2.46 -6.26 6.35
N ILE A 144 -1.59 -6.92 7.13
CA ILE A 144 -0.16 -6.56 7.21
C ILE A 144 0.64 -7.31 6.14
N SER A 145 0.50 -8.63 6.03
CA SER A 145 1.21 -9.43 5.03
C SER A 145 0.84 -9.00 3.60
N LEU A 146 -0.39 -8.55 3.39
CA LEU A 146 -0.83 -7.92 2.15
C LEU A 146 0.06 -6.75 1.72
N TYR A 147 0.48 -5.89 2.67
CA TYR A 147 1.31 -4.74 2.34
C TYR A 147 2.64 -5.19 1.71
N PHE A 148 3.26 -6.25 2.20
CA PHE A 148 4.50 -6.78 1.64
C PHE A 148 4.31 -7.29 0.22
N LYS A 149 3.18 -7.97 -0.05
CA LYS A 149 2.83 -8.38 -1.42
C LYS A 149 2.57 -7.17 -2.33
N ALA A 150 1.84 -6.18 -1.82
CA ALA A 150 1.56 -4.94 -2.56
C ALA A 150 2.84 -4.15 -2.85
N ARG A 151 3.79 -4.08 -1.89
CA ARG A 151 5.09 -3.47 -2.09
C ARG A 151 5.84 -4.11 -3.27
N CYS A 152 5.91 -5.43 -3.33
CA CYS A 152 6.49 -6.15 -4.46
C CYS A 152 5.82 -5.78 -5.80
N ASP A 153 4.51 -5.78 -5.84
CA ASP A 153 3.76 -5.50 -7.06
C ASP A 153 3.92 -4.03 -7.51
N LEU A 154 4.02 -3.09 -6.57
CA LEU A 154 4.33 -1.67 -6.84
C LEU A 154 5.76 -1.51 -7.37
N MET A 155 6.75 -2.20 -6.79
CA MET A 155 8.13 -2.22 -7.28
C MET A 155 8.23 -2.78 -8.71
N ALA A 156 7.37 -3.74 -9.05
CA ALA A 156 7.22 -4.27 -10.40
C ALA A 156 6.40 -3.35 -11.35
N GLY A 157 6.01 -2.14 -10.91
CA GLY A 157 5.31 -1.14 -11.71
C GLY A 157 3.81 -1.40 -11.88
N LYS A 158 3.20 -2.33 -11.14
CA LYS A 158 1.77 -2.60 -11.25
C LYS A 158 0.94 -1.42 -10.74
N GLN A 159 -0.04 -1.00 -11.53
CA GLN A 159 -0.93 0.12 -11.22
C GLN A 159 -2.27 -0.34 -10.61
N GLN A 160 -2.65 -1.58 -10.84
CA GLN A 160 -3.87 -2.20 -10.30
C GLN A 160 -3.50 -3.44 -9.51
N LEU A 161 -3.99 -3.52 -8.27
CA LEU A 161 -3.65 -4.54 -7.32
C LEU A 161 -4.94 -5.20 -6.81
N SER A 162 -4.94 -6.51 -6.68
CA SER A 162 -6.13 -7.26 -6.23
C SER A 162 -5.70 -8.48 -5.41
N TYR A 163 -6.17 -8.57 -4.17
CA TYR A 163 -5.73 -9.60 -3.24
C TYR A 163 -6.90 -10.20 -2.47
N PRO A 164 -6.95 -11.53 -2.35
CA PRO A 164 -7.83 -12.21 -1.42
C PRO A 164 -7.37 -11.99 0.02
N LEU A 165 -8.27 -11.57 0.89
CA LEU A 165 -8.02 -11.40 2.32
C LEU A 165 -9.02 -12.18 3.15
N ILE A 166 -8.54 -12.67 4.30
CA ILE A 166 -9.39 -13.01 5.45
C ILE A 166 -9.26 -11.85 6.44
N TYR A 167 -10.35 -11.12 6.64
CA TYR A 167 -10.36 -9.93 7.47
C TYR A 167 -11.74 -9.71 8.10
N LYS A 168 -11.78 -9.49 9.42
CA LYS A 168 -13.03 -9.27 10.18
C LYS A 168 -14.05 -10.39 9.94
N GLY A 169 -13.62 -11.64 10.04
CA GLY A 169 -14.49 -12.81 9.91
C GLY A 169 -15.07 -13.04 8.51
N LYS A 170 -14.45 -12.51 7.47
CA LYS A 170 -14.94 -12.66 6.09
C LYS A 170 -13.79 -12.83 5.11
N GLU A 171 -14.01 -13.67 4.13
CA GLU A 171 -13.22 -13.66 2.90
C GLU A 171 -13.65 -12.47 2.04
N SER A 172 -12.70 -11.75 1.52
CA SER A 172 -12.98 -10.60 0.65
C SER A 172 -11.81 -10.34 -0.28
N THR A 173 -12.09 -9.82 -1.46
CA THR A 173 -11.05 -9.32 -2.36
C THR A 173 -10.89 -7.83 -2.16
N HIS A 174 -9.69 -7.42 -1.73
CA HIS A 174 -9.34 -6.01 -1.65
C HIS A 174 -8.63 -5.58 -2.93
N ARG A 175 -9.15 -4.52 -3.55
CA ARG A 175 -8.58 -3.92 -4.76
C ARG A 175 -7.99 -2.57 -4.43
N TYR A 176 -6.86 -2.28 -5.04
CA TYR A 176 -6.17 -1.00 -4.91
C TYR A 176 -5.74 -0.52 -6.30
N GLN A 177 -5.64 0.78 -6.44
CA GLN A 177 -5.22 1.43 -7.69
C GLN A 177 -4.23 2.54 -7.36
N VAL A 178 -3.15 2.62 -8.12
CA VAL A 178 -2.29 3.80 -8.16
C VAL A 178 -3.03 4.87 -8.96
N VAL A 179 -3.38 5.97 -8.31
CA VAL A 179 -4.16 7.06 -8.92
C VAL A 179 -3.32 8.27 -9.30
N GLY A 180 -2.03 8.25 -8.98
CA GLY A 180 -1.06 9.29 -9.30
C GLY A 180 0.12 9.32 -8.36
N THR A 181 0.84 10.42 -8.38
CA THR A 181 1.93 10.77 -7.45
C THR A 181 1.61 12.08 -6.76
N GLU A 182 2.08 12.23 -5.52
CA GLU A 182 1.89 13.44 -4.72
C GLU A 182 3.13 13.67 -3.84
N LYS A 183 3.50 14.94 -3.65
CA LYS A 183 4.53 15.33 -2.70
C LYS A 183 3.98 15.30 -1.28
N VAL A 184 4.62 14.53 -0.42
CA VAL A 184 4.23 14.37 0.99
C VAL A 184 5.31 14.98 1.88
N ASN A 185 4.95 16.01 2.63
CA ASN A 185 5.80 16.57 3.67
C ASN A 185 5.76 15.68 4.90
N THR A 186 6.91 15.23 5.36
CA THR A 186 7.10 14.36 6.52
C THR A 186 8.09 14.97 7.51
N GLY A 187 8.22 14.37 8.68
CA GLY A 187 9.28 14.76 9.64
C GLY A 187 10.71 14.44 9.16
N MET A 188 10.86 13.73 8.05
CA MET A 188 12.15 13.37 7.43
C MET A 188 12.42 14.14 6.13
N GLY A 189 11.57 15.10 5.76
CA GLY A 189 11.62 15.84 4.51
C GLY A 189 10.44 15.56 3.59
N GLU A 190 10.50 16.10 2.37
CA GLU A 190 9.49 15.92 1.33
C GLU A 190 9.83 14.69 0.48
N PHE A 191 8.83 13.84 0.24
CA PHE A 191 8.96 12.68 -0.64
C PHE A 191 7.90 12.70 -1.72
N GLU A 192 8.29 12.39 -2.95
CA GLU A 192 7.34 12.03 -3.99
C GLU A 192 6.83 10.62 -3.72
N ALA A 193 5.53 10.48 -3.54
CA ALA A 193 4.89 9.23 -3.17
C ALA A 193 3.84 8.81 -4.18
N LEU A 194 3.78 7.51 -4.49
CA LEU A 194 2.65 6.91 -5.19
C LEU A 194 1.40 6.99 -4.32
N VAL A 195 0.31 7.49 -4.89
CA VAL A 195 -0.99 7.55 -4.24
C VAL A 195 -1.76 6.28 -4.56
N VAL A 196 -1.89 5.39 -3.58
CA VAL A 196 -2.53 4.08 -3.73
C VAL A 196 -3.86 4.09 -3.00
N GLU A 197 -4.96 4.06 -3.74
CA GLU A 197 -6.31 4.09 -3.19
C GLU A 197 -6.94 2.71 -3.13
N ARG A 198 -7.54 2.38 -1.98
CA ARG A 198 -8.39 1.21 -1.85
C ARG A 198 -9.72 1.43 -2.54
N GLN A 199 -10.04 0.59 -3.51
CA GLN A 199 -11.30 0.60 -4.24
C GLN A 199 -12.42 0.02 -3.38
N ARG A 200 -13.50 0.76 -3.15
CA ARG A 200 -14.66 0.36 -2.34
C ARG A 200 -15.97 0.71 -3.05
N ARG A 201 -17.02 -0.05 -2.76
CA ARG A 201 -18.40 0.30 -3.22
C ARG A 201 -18.89 1.60 -2.57
N ASN A 202 -18.62 1.76 -1.28
CA ASN A 202 -18.97 3.00 -0.56
C ASN A 202 -17.92 4.08 -0.83
N LYS A 203 -18.26 5.04 -1.68
CA LYS A 203 -17.39 6.16 -2.08
C LYS A 203 -17.13 7.18 -0.95
N ASN A 204 -17.97 7.19 0.10
CA ASN A 204 -17.77 8.08 1.25
C ASN A 204 -16.61 7.62 2.13
N ARG A 205 -16.28 6.32 2.11
CA ARG A 205 -15.14 5.76 2.82
C ARG A 205 -13.96 5.61 1.88
N ARG A 206 -12.85 6.27 2.19
CA ARG A 206 -11.62 6.18 1.41
C ARG A 206 -10.47 5.77 2.32
N THR A 207 -9.58 4.94 1.81
CA THR A 207 -8.28 4.67 2.42
C THR A 207 -7.22 4.86 1.36
N THR A 208 -6.31 5.77 1.62
CA THR A 208 -5.22 6.14 0.73
C THR A 208 -3.89 5.86 1.42
N PHE A 209 -2.99 5.20 0.73
CA PHE A 209 -1.62 4.94 1.15
C PHE A 209 -0.69 5.75 0.26
N TYR A 210 0.23 6.46 0.86
CA TYR A 210 1.28 7.21 0.19
C TYR A 210 2.58 6.42 0.35
N VAL A 211 3.08 5.90 -0.75
CA VAL A 211 4.19 4.96 -0.80
C VAL A 211 5.36 5.63 -1.51
N ALA A 212 6.49 5.81 -0.84
CA ALA A 212 7.63 6.54 -1.38
C ALA A 212 8.64 5.60 -2.06
N PRO A 213 8.81 5.65 -3.41
CA PRO A 213 9.83 4.87 -4.10
C PRO A 213 11.24 5.16 -3.60
N ALA A 214 11.55 6.42 -3.25
CA ALA A 214 12.84 6.84 -2.69
C ALA A 214 13.16 6.22 -1.31
N LEU A 215 12.16 5.66 -0.63
CA LEU A 215 12.29 4.89 0.61
C LEU A 215 11.91 3.42 0.37
N ASP A 216 12.31 2.87 -0.77
CA ASP A 216 12.07 1.46 -1.13
C ASP A 216 10.60 1.04 -1.03
N TYR A 217 9.70 1.91 -1.46
CA TYR A 217 8.25 1.71 -1.41
C TYR A 217 7.71 1.50 0.01
N LEU A 218 8.33 2.12 1.02
CA LEU A 218 7.78 2.20 2.36
C LEU A 218 6.69 3.28 2.42
N ILE A 219 5.72 3.07 3.32
CA ILE A 219 4.59 3.98 3.51
C ILE A 219 5.07 5.21 4.28
N VAL A 220 4.82 6.40 3.73
CA VAL A 220 5.14 7.69 4.37
C VAL A 220 3.89 8.40 4.93
N LYS A 221 2.70 8.07 4.41
CA LYS A 221 1.43 8.57 4.95
C LYS A 221 0.32 7.54 4.71
N ILE A 222 -0.59 7.44 5.67
CA ILE A 222 -1.87 6.73 5.51
C ILE A 222 -2.97 7.73 5.81
N GLU A 223 -3.99 7.78 4.98
CA GLU A 223 -5.18 8.59 5.21
C GLU A 223 -6.43 7.71 5.15
N HIS A 224 -7.25 7.79 6.17
CA HIS A 224 -8.52 7.09 6.23
C HIS A 224 -9.65 8.07 6.46
N ARG A 225 -10.47 8.24 5.43
CA ARG A 225 -11.72 8.99 5.51
C ARG A 225 -12.85 8.01 5.78
N GLU A 226 -13.45 8.12 6.94
CA GLU A 226 -14.61 7.30 7.33
C GLU A 226 -15.93 7.88 6.79
N SER A 227 -16.01 9.23 6.74
CA SER A 227 -17.14 10.00 6.21
C SER A 227 -16.65 11.34 5.68
N SER A 228 -17.54 12.18 5.14
CA SER A 228 -17.19 13.55 4.73
C SER A 228 -16.67 14.43 5.88
N LEU A 229 -17.00 14.06 7.13
CA LEU A 229 -16.68 14.85 8.34
C LEU A 229 -15.55 14.23 9.18
N ALA A 230 -15.05 13.04 8.84
CA ALA A 230 -14.11 12.32 9.67
C ALA A 230 -12.96 11.71 8.85
N THR A 231 -11.80 12.34 8.93
CA THR A 231 -10.55 11.85 8.31
C THR A 231 -9.48 11.69 9.38
N VAL A 232 -8.86 10.53 9.43
CA VAL A 232 -7.67 10.25 10.25
C VAL A 232 -6.48 10.10 9.32
N SER A 233 -5.39 10.81 9.61
CA SER A 233 -4.14 10.68 8.88
C SER A 233 -3.02 10.26 9.83
N MET A 234 -2.10 9.46 9.30
CA MET A 234 -0.84 9.09 9.96
C MET A 234 0.29 9.48 9.00
N THR A 235 1.10 10.46 9.37
CA THR A 235 2.20 10.96 8.54
C THR A 235 3.52 10.63 9.20
N LEU A 236 4.47 10.13 8.42
CA LEU A 236 5.80 9.74 8.89
C LEU A 236 6.50 10.89 9.61
N LYS A 237 6.94 10.64 10.83
CA LYS A 237 7.70 11.59 11.65
C LYS A 237 9.19 11.27 11.64
N ARG A 238 9.53 9.98 11.80
CA ARG A 238 10.89 9.45 11.73
C ARG A 238 10.85 7.97 11.37
N MET A 239 11.92 7.52 10.74
CA MET A 239 12.08 6.10 10.39
C MET A 239 13.57 5.77 10.34
N ASP A 240 13.94 4.65 10.96
CA ASP A 240 15.19 3.95 10.76
C ASP A 240 14.89 2.60 10.12
N TYR A 241 15.59 2.25 9.06
CA TYR A 241 15.36 1.01 8.34
C TYR A 241 16.60 0.51 7.62
N ARG A 242 16.62 -0.78 7.35
CA ARG A 242 17.65 -1.43 6.53
C ARG A 242 17.02 -2.46 5.62
N LEU A 243 17.56 -2.54 4.40
CA LEU A 243 17.29 -3.59 3.43
C LEU A 243 18.43 -4.60 3.40
N LYS A 244 18.17 -5.79 2.86
CA LYS A 244 19.17 -6.84 2.59
C LYS A 244 19.38 -6.99 1.10
#